data_65d7e572f9ffe4e89bad63698fe30a35
#
_entry.id   65d7e572f9ffe4e89bad63698fe30a35
#
_cell.length_a   1.000
_cell.length_b   1.000
_cell.length_c   1.000
_cell.angle_alpha   90.00
_cell.angle_beta   90.00
_cell.angle_gamma   90.00
#
_symmetry.space_group_name_H-M   'P 1'
#
loop_
_entity.id
_entity.type
_entity.pdbx_description
1 polymer ?
#
loop_
_entity_poly.entity_id
_entity_poly.type
_entity_poly.pdbx_seq_one_letter_code
_entity_poly.pdbx_strand_id
1 'polypeptide(L)'
;MVKNLDTKEIWEFSKSFVRREGILVAACLLAAVSSLAAIPKAEYIDWHVLVLLYCLMLVVGGLKKRRILDHCAVRLLQKCVSLRQITAALLLVTFVSSMLVTNDVALITFVPLTLIIGREAGLDVGKIIIWQTLAANLGSMLTPMGNPQNLFLYARYNFEIITFLKVTLLPTCLAGGMLAVLLLRQQDRALKVDLAAVKVERGWDLGVLALLFLMCVAAVFHWFDHWLLLVITVTAVLVLDRGLFRQIDYSLLITFGGFFIFIGNLTQFDFLNIIRDSFLGSAAGTYFSGIAASQFISNVPAAMLLAAFTQQKEALLLGVNIGGLGTLIASMASVISYKLFAEAYPAQVRHYLLLFLYYNAIGLFLLVPSVYFLLLY
;
A
#
# COMPACT_ATOMS: atom_id res chain seq x y z
N MET A 1 19.11 -15.76 32.77
CA MET A 1 18.95 -17.17 32.33
C MET A 1 18.67 -17.14 30.82
N VAL A 2 19.69 -17.27 29.98
CA VAL A 2 19.54 -17.39 28.52
C VAL A 2 19.10 -18.83 28.26
N LYS A 3 17.83 -19.04 27.87
CA LYS A 3 17.37 -20.34 27.40
C LYS A 3 18.18 -20.69 26.17
N ASN A 4 18.97 -21.80 26.23
CA ASN A 4 19.53 -22.38 25.02
C ASN A 4 18.37 -22.77 24.10
N LEU A 5 18.11 -21.96 23.09
CA LEU A 5 17.16 -22.27 22.01
C LEU A 5 17.74 -23.49 21.25
N ASP A 6 16.96 -24.55 21.13
CA ASP A 6 17.33 -25.71 20.32
C ASP A 6 17.52 -25.26 18.85
N THR A 7 18.52 -25.83 18.18
CA THR A 7 18.83 -25.53 16.77
C THR A 7 17.61 -25.74 15.86
N LYS A 8 16.70 -26.65 16.20
CA LYS A 8 15.43 -26.87 15.50
C LYS A 8 14.45 -25.69 15.70
N GLU A 9 14.35 -25.16 16.92
CA GLU A 9 13.49 -24.01 17.21
C GLU A 9 13.99 -22.75 16.47
N ILE A 10 15.31 -22.55 16.43
CA ILE A 10 15.93 -21.44 15.66
C ILE A 10 15.66 -21.62 14.16
N TRP A 11 15.77 -22.84 13.64
CA TRP A 11 15.50 -23.13 12.22
C TRP A 11 14.04 -22.89 11.83
N GLU A 12 13.08 -23.39 12.61
CA GLU A 12 11.65 -23.18 12.35
C GLU A 12 11.26 -21.70 12.49
N PHE A 13 11.83 -21.00 13.47
CA PHE A 13 11.65 -19.55 13.62
C PHE A 13 12.20 -18.79 12.40
N SER A 14 13.43 -19.10 11.97
CA SER A 14 14.05 -18.46 10.79
C SER A 14 13.23 -18.71 9.54
N LYS A 15 12.76 -19.94 9.32
CA LYS A 15 11.95 -20.32 8.17
C LYS A 15 10.58 -19.61 8.17
N SER A 16 9.94 -19.48 9.33
CA SER A 16 8.70 -18.76 9.49
C SER A 16 8.89 -17.26 9.28
N PHE A 17 9.98 -16.71 9.78
CA PHE A 17 10.35 -15.30 9.59
C PHE A 17 10.61 -14.97 8.12
N VAL A 18 11.41 -15.76 7.41
CA VAL A 18 11.66 -15.58 5.97
C VAL A 18 10.38 -15.68 5.15
N ARG A 19 9.47 -16.59 5.51
CA ARG A 19 8.15 -16.68 4.84
C ARG A 19 7.25 -15.47 5.10
N ARG A 20 7.38 -14.87 6.27
CA ARG A 20 6.57 -13.71 6.67
C ARG A 20 7.14 -12.41 6.12
N GLU A 21 8.46 -12.22 6.21
CA GLU A 21 9.18 -10.98 5.92
C GLU A 21 10.15 -11.14 4.72
N GLY A 22 9.73 -11.89 3.69
CA GLY A 22 10.60 -12.25 2.56
C GLY A 22 11.20 -11.04 1.83
N ILE A 23 10.44 -9.95 1.68
CA ILE A 23 10.92 -8.70 1.04
C ILE A 23 11.98 -8.02 1.89
N LEU A 24 11.80 -7.97 3.22
CA LEU A 24 12.80 -7.46 4.16
C LEU A 24 14.10 -8.26 4.05
N VAL A 25 14.01 -9.58 4.11
CA VAL A 25 15.18 -10.47 4.01
C VAL A 25 15.90 -10.26 2.69
N ALA A 26 15.16 -10.19 1.58
CA ALA A 26 15.73 -9.91 0.26
C ALA A 26 16.42 -8.53 0.21
N ALA A 27 15.80 -7.47 0.73
CA ALA A 27 16.38 -6.14 0.77
C ALA A 27 17.69 -6.11 1.58
N CYS A 28 17.71 -6.73 2.78
CA CYS A 28 18.90 -6.81 3.61
C CYS A 28 20.01 -7.63 2.96
N LEU A 29 19.71 -8.77 2.32
CA LEU A 29 20.68 -9.58 1.60
C LEU A 29 21.25 -8.84 0.39
N LEU A 30 20.42 -8.19 -0.41
CA LEU A 30 20.85 -7.38 -1.55
C LEU A 30 21.75 -6.22 -1.10
N ALA A 31 21.38 -5.52 -0.03
CA ALA A 31 22.20 -4.47 0.57
C ALA A 31 23.56 -5.02 1.02
N ALA A 32 23.56 -6.15 1.75
CA ALA A 32 24.80 -6.77 2.26
C ALA A 32 25.71 -7.24 1.11
N VAL A 33 25.16 -7.98 0.13
CA VAL A 33 25.93 -8.49 -1.01
C VAL A 33 26.48 -7.35 -1.87
N SER A 34 25.67 -6.33 -2.17
CA SER A 34 26.15 -5.17 -2.95
C SER A 34 27.20 -4.36 -2.20
N SER A 35 27.17 -4.34 -0.88
CA SER A 35 28.17 -3.66 -0.04
C SER A 35 29.53 -4.37 -0.01
N LEU A 36 29.62 -5.61 -0.48
CA LEU A 36 30.89 -6.30 -0.69
C LEU A 36 31.61 -5.78 -1.97
N ALA A 37 30.86 -5.29 -2.93
CA ALA A 37 31.38 -4.80 -4.22
C ALA A 37 31.51 -3.27 -4.27
N ALA A 38 30.71 -2.53 -3.45
CA ALA A 38 30.71 -1.08 -3.40
C ALA A 38 30.52 -0.62 -1.94
N ILE A 39 31.28 0.38 -1.51
CA ILE A 39 31.17 0.90 -0.12
C ILE A 39 29.87 1.68 0.03
N PRO A 40 28.97 1.31 0.95
CA PRO A 40 27.72 2.01 1.16
C PRO A 40 27.97 3.42 1.73
N LYS A 41 27.22 4.40 1.24
CA LYS A 41 27.28 5.79 1.72
C LYS A 41 25.98 6.14 2.44
N ALA A 42 26.07 6.92 3.52
CA ALA A 42 24.90 7.39 4.25
C ALA A 42 23.98 8.29 3.41
N GLU A 43 24.54 8.94 2.37
CA GLU A 43 23.82 9.79 1.42
C GLU A 43 22.83 9.03 0.52
N TYR A 44 22.96 7.70 0.42
CA TYR A 44 22.00 6.88 -0.33
C TYR A 44 20.63 6.81 0.35
N ILE A 45 20.61 6.99 1.67
CA ILE A 45 19.37 6.91 2.45
C ILE A 45 18.59 8.22 2.33
N ASP A 46 17.41 8.12 1.75
CA ASP A 46 16.47 9.24 1.73
C ASP A 46 15.76 9.36 3.08
N TRP A 47 16.36 10.16 3.98
CA TRP A 47 15.82 10.41 5.32
C TRP A 47 14.48 11.11 5.29
N HIS A 48 14.22 11.95 4.28
CA HIS A 48 12.94 12.64 4.14
C HIS A 48 11.79 11.64 3.98
N VAL A 49 11.96 10.66 3.08
CA VAL A 49 10.97 9.59 2.85
C VAL A 49 10.79 8.74 4.11
N LEU A 50 11.88 8.31 4.75
CA LEU A 50 11.79 7.46 5.95
C LEU A 50 11.08 8.16 7.11
N VAL A 51 11.38 9.42 7.34
CA VAL A 51 10.75 10.23 8.39
C VAL A 51 9.25 10.43 8.10
N LEU A 52 8.89 10.76 6.87
CA LEU A 52 7.49 10.90 6.48
C LEU A 52 6.71 9.61 6.65
N LEU A 53 7.25 8.47 6.18
CA LEU A 53 6.64 7.15 6.38
C LEU A 53 6.44 6.85 7.87
N TYR A 54 7.47 7.07 8.68
CA TYR A 54 7.43 6.83 10.11
C TYR A 54 6.36 7.67 10.81
N CYS A 55 6.32 8.98 10.55
CA CYS A 55 5.34 9.88 11.14
C CYS A 55 3.90 9.54 10.69
N LEU A 56 3.70 9.27 9.39
CA LEU A 56 2.40 8.83 8.88
C LEU A 56 1.93 7.53 9.53
N MET A 57 2.81 6.53 9.69
CA MET A 57 2.47 5.27 10.36
C MET A 57 2.04 5.49 11.81
N LEU A 58 2.73 6.33 12.57
CA LEU A 58 2.38 6.67 13.95
C LEU A 58 0.99 7.31 14.03
N VAL A 59 0.77 8.34 13.22
CA VAL A 59 -0.47 9.12 13.25
C VAL A 59 -1.65 8.29 12.76
N VAL A 60 -1.50 7.59 11.64
CA VAL A 60 -2.54 6.71 11.07
C VAL A 60 -2.83 5.53 12.01
N GLY A 61 -1.80 4.96 12.65
CA GLY A 61 -1.95 3.95 13.70
C GLY A 61 -2.78 4.46 14.88
N GLY A 62 -2.54 5.72 15.29
CA GLY A 62 -3.33 6.40 16.32
C GLY A 62 -4.81 6.57 15.93
N LEU A 63 -5.06 7.06 14.71
CA LEU A 63 -6.42 7.23 14.17
C LEU A 63 -7.16 5.89 14.05
N LYS A 64 -6.46 4.84 13.61
CA LYS A 64 -6.99 3.47 13.54
C LYS A 64 -7.35 2.94 14.93
N LYS A 65 -6.48 3.11 15.93
CA LYS A 65 -6.73 2.68 17.31
C LYS A 65 -7.99 3.32 17.89
N ARG A 66 -8.32 4.56 17.51
CA ARG A 66 -9.56 5.28 17.90
C ARG A 66 -10.79 4.82 17.12
N ARG A 67 -10.64 3.85 16.20
CA ARG A 67 -11.73 3.22 15.45
C ARG A 67 -12.58 4.19 14.61
N ILE A 68 -11.99 5.29 14.14
CA ILE A 68 -12.72 6.32 13.37
C ILE A 68 -13.19 5.73 12.04
N LEU A 69 -12.30 5.02 11.34
CA LEU A 69 -12.60 4.40 10.06
C LEU A 69 -13.69 3.32 10.22
N ASP A 70 -13.59 2.48 11.26
CA ASP A 70 -14.62 1.49 11.58
C ASP A 70 -15.98 2.15 11.82
N HIS A 71 -16.00 3.24 12.59
CA HIS A 71 -17.23 3.96 12.91
C HIS A 71 -17.90 4.53 11.65
N CYS A 72 -17.12 5.16 10.77
CA CYS A 72 -17.64 5.69 9.51
C CYS A 72 -18.20 4.56 8.62
N ALA A 73 -17.48 3.44 8.51
CA ALA A 73 -17.89 2.29 7.71
C ALA A 73 -19.18 1.67 8.26
N VAL A 74 -19.24 1.39 9.58
CA VAL A 74 -20.42 0.78 10.19
C VAL A 74 -21.64 1.70 10.06
N ARG A 75 -21.50 3.00 10.26
CA ARG A 75 -22.62 3.95 10.06
C ARG A 75 -23.15 3.95 8.63
N LEU A 76 -22.26 3.83 7.64
CA LEU A 76 -22.67 3.75 6.24
C LEU A 76 -23.38 2.42 5.96
N LEU A 77 -22.85 1.31 6.45
CA LEU A 77 -23.37 -0.03 6.24
C LEU A 77 -24.75 -0.23 6.91
N GLN A 78 -24.99 0.37 8.08
CA GLN A 78 -26.29 0.31 8.75
C GLN A 78 -27.45 0.93 7.95
N LYS A 79 -27.15 1.78 6.98
CA LYS A 79 -28.15 2.36 6.06
C LYS A 79 -28.42 1.50 4.84
N CYS A 80 -27.63 0.47 4.60
CA CYS A 80 -27.75 -0.40 3.43
C CYS A 80 -28.82 -1.47 3.67
N VAL A 81 -29.62 -1.74 2.65
CA VAL A 81 -30.73 -2.72 2.70
C VAL A 81 -30.58 -3.82 1.65
N SER A 82 -29.52 -3.79 0.84
CA SER A 82 -29.25 -4.81 -0.17
C SER A 82 -27.76 -5.14 -0.24
N LEU A 83 -27.47 -6.33 -0.78
CA LEU A 83 -26.10 -6.83 -0.98
C LEU A 83 -25.28 -5.87 -1.85
N ARG A 84 -25.87 -5.33 -2.93
CA ARG A 84 -25.20 -4.36 -3.81
C ARG A 84 -24.85 -3.07 -3.07
N GLN A 85 -25.75 -2.55 -2.24
CA GLN A 85 -25.49 -1.36 -1.44
C GLN A 85 -24.38 -1.60 -0.40
N ILE A 86 -24.39 -2.76 0.28
CA ILE A 86 -23.33 -3.14 1.22
C ILE A 86 -21.99 -3.23 0.50
N THR A 87 -21.95 -3.91 -0.66
CA THR A 87 -20.73 -4.01 -1.46
C THR A 87 -20.26 -2.62 -1.92
N ALA A 88 -21.17 -1.77 -2.41
CA ALA A 88 -20.85 -0.39 -2.80
C ALA A 88 -20.25 0.41 -1.64
N ALA A 89 -20.85 0.33 -0.47
CA ALA A 89 -20.36 1.01 0.73
C ALA A 89 -18.94 0.52 1.12
N LEU A 90 -18.71 -0.80 1.12
CA LEU A 90 -17.41 -1.39 1.42
C LEU A 90 -16.34 -0.96 0.41
N LEU A 91 -16.66 -0.98 -0.89
CA LEU A 91 -15.76 -0.53 -1.94
C LEU A 91 -15.46 0.97 -1.81
N LEU A 92 -16.48 1.79 -1.60
CA LEU A 92 -16.34 3.25 -1.46
C LEU A 92 -15.46 3.62 -0.26
N VAL A 93 -15.74 3.05 0.93
CA VAL A 93 -14.91 3.37 2.11
C VAL A 93 -13.49 2.88 1.95
N THR A 94 -13.27 1.72 1.31
CA THR A 94 -11.93 1.20 1.05
C THR A 94 -11.20 2.09 0.04
N PHE A 95 -11.84 2.46 -1.07
CA PHE A 95 -11.28 3.28 -2.12
C PHE A 95 -10.89 4.68 -1.62
N VAL A 96 -11.82 5.36 -0.92
CA VAL A 96 -11.58 6.73 -0.42
C VAL A 96 -10.59 6.73 0.75
N SER A 97 -10.71 5.79 1.68
CA SER A 97 -9.78 5.71 2.82
C SER A 97 -8.36 5.41 2.38
N SER A 98 -8.16 4.57 1.36
CA SER A 98 -6.83 4.26 0.84
C SER A 98 -6.09 5.48 0.27
N MET A 99 -6.80 6.53 -0.13
CA MET A 99 -6.19 7.79 -0.55
C MET A 99 -5.57 8.56 0.63
N LEU A 100 -6.03 8.33 1.85
CA LEU A 100 -5.66 9.11 3.03
C LEU A 100 -4.75 8.33 3.99
N VAL A 101 -5.07 7.05 4.25
CA VAL A 101 -4.44 6.26 5.33
C VAL A 101 -3.62 5.07 4.83
N THR A 102 -3.30 5.01 3.58
CA THR A 102 -2.65 3.92 2.83
C THR A 102 -3.58 2.73 2.50
N ASN A 103 -3.27 2.07 1.38
CA ASN A 103 -3.99 0.88 0.90
C ASN A 103 -3.96 -0.26 1.93
N ASP A 104 -2.81 -0.49 2.58
CA ASP A 104 -2.63 -1.58 3.55
C ASP A 104 -3.51 -1.36 4.79
N VAL A 105 -3.53 -0.13 5.33
CA VAL A 105 -4.37 0.22 6.49
C VAL A 105 -5.84 0.13 6.15
N ALA A 106 -6.25 0.56 4.97
CA ALA A 106 -7.64 0.43 4.52
C ALA A 106 -8.08 -1.04 4.50
N LEU A 107 -7.26 -1.95 3.95
CA LEU A 107 -7.59 -3.38 3.89
C LEU A 107 -7.59 -4.05 5.27
N ILE A 108 -6.58 -3.77 6.10
CA ILE A 108 -6.54 -4.31 7.48
C ILE A 108 -7.76 -3.83 8.30
N THR A 109 -8.35 -2.70 7.95
CA THR A 109 -9.54 -2.17 8.62
C THR A 109 -10.83 -2.77 8.06
N PHE A 110 -11.02 -2.75 6.74
CA PHE A 110 -12.33 -3.04 6.15
C PHE A 110 -12.54 -4.50 5.71
N VAL A 111 -11.48 -5.27 5.42
CA VAL A 111 -11.60 -6.70 5.10
C VAL A 111 -12.15 -7.51 6.28
N PRO A 112 -11.68 -7.32 7.54
CA PRO A 112 -12.29 -7.98 8.70
C PRO A 112 -13.78 -7.68 8.84
N LEU A 113 -14.22 -6.45 8.57
CA LEU A 113 -15.64 -6.09 8.58
C LEU A 113 -16.43 -6.85 7.52
N THR A 114 -15.88 -7.00 6.33
CA THR A 114 -16.47 -7.82 5.25
C THR A 114 -16.56 -9.30 5.65
N LEU A 115 -15.55 -9.83 6.34
CA LEU A 115 -15.56 -11.20 6.84
C LEU A 115 -16.64 -11.41 7.91
N ILE A 116 -16.87 -10.44 8.82
CA ILE A 116 -17.95 -10.49 9.80
C ILE A 116 -19.31 -10.52 9.11
N ILE A 117 -19.54 -9.61 8.15
CA ILE A 117 -20.77 -9.58 7.35
C ILE A 117 -21.00 -10.92 6.63
N GLY A 118 -19.94 -11.49 6.04
CA GLY A 118 -20.02 -12.78 5.37
C GLY A 118 -20.47 -13.92 6.28
N ARG A 119 -19.93 -13.97 7.49
CA ARG A 119 -20.30 -14.97 8.49
C ARG A 119 -21.75 -14.81 8.98
N GLU A 120 -22.15 -13.59 9.33
CA GLU A 120 -23.52 -13.32 9.82
C GLU A 120 -24.59 -13.55 8.76
N ALA A 121 -24.31 -13.21 7.50
CA ALA A 121 -25.26 -13.31 6.41
C ALA A 121 -25.14 -14.61 5.59
N GLY A 122 -24.22 -15.52 5.94
CA GLY A 122 -23.97 -16.76 5.19
C GLY A 122 -23.54 -16.51 3.74
N LEU A 123 -22.71 -15.48 3.49
CA LEU A 123 -22.30 -15.05 2.16
C LEU A 123 -20.89 -15.53 1.81
N ASP A 124 -20.69 -15.90 0.54
CA ASP A 124 -19.35 -15.94 -0.03
C ASP A 124 -18.86 -14.50 -0.29
N VAL A 125 -17.93 -14.04 0.52
CA VAL A 125 -17.36 -12.70 0.46
C VAL A 125 -16.04 -12.63 -0.29
N GLY A 126 -15.52 -13.74 -0.79
CA GLY A 126 -14.23 -13.79 -1.49
C GLY A 126 -14.15 -12.79 -2.63
N LYS A 127 -15.21 -12.71 -3.44
CA LYS A 127 -15.33 -11.74 -4.54
C LYS A 127 -15.33 -10.28 -4.05
N ILE A 128 -16.03 -9.99 -2.96
CA ILE A 128 -16.11 -8.63 -2.40
C ILE A 128 -14.73 -8.20 -1.88
N ILE A 129 -14.02 -9.10 -1.19
CA ILE A 129 -12.66 -8.85 -0.67
C ILE A 129 -11.67 -8.60 -1.81
N ILE A 130 -11.76 -9.36 -2.91
CA ILE A 130 -10.94 -9.10 -4.11
C ILE A 130 -11.21 -7.70 -4.67
N TRP A 131 -12.47 -7.32 -4.79
CA TRP A 131 -12.82 -5.97 -5.26
C TRP A 131 -12.40 -4.87 -4.30
N GLN A 132 -12.45 -5.11 -2.97
CA GLN A 132 -11.85 -4.19 -1.99
C GLN A 132 -10.33 -4.07 -2.16
N THR A 133 -9.65 -5.18 -2.50
CA THR A 133 -8.20 -5.14 -2.77
C THR A 133 -7.90 -4.29 -4.01
N LEU A 134 -8.67 -4.45 -5.08
CA LEU A 134 -8.59 -3.58 -6.26
C LEU A 134 -8.90 -2.11 -5.88
N ALA A 135 -9.96 -1.88 -5.08
CA ALA A 135 -10.33 -0.56 -4.62
C ALA A 135 -9.22 0.12 -3.80
N ALA A 136 -8.56 -0.62 -2.91
CA ALA A 136 -7.45 -0.11 -2.11
C ALA A 136 -6.23 0.24 -2.97
N ASN A 137 -5.80 -0.67 -3.86
CA ASN A 137 -4.64 -0.45 -4.71
C ASN A 137 -4.86 0.72 -5.69
N LEU A 138 -6.02 0.76 -6.32
CA LEU A 138 -6.34 1.75 -7.35
C LEU A 138 -6.76 3.10 -6.77
N GLY A 139 -7.45 3.12 -5.61
CA GLY A 139 -7.79 4.35 -4.91
C GLY A 139 -6.55 5.05 -4.36
N SER A 140 -5.64 4.30 -3.75
CA SER A 140 -4.41 4.84 -3.17
C SER A 140 -3.49 5.53 -4.19
N MET A 141 -3.66 5.25 -5.47
CA MET A 141 -2.89 5.84 -6.56
C MET A 141 -3.09 7.37 -6.65
N LEU A 142 -4.24 7.90 -6.21
CA LEU A 142 -4.59 9.31 -6.40
C LEU A 142 -3.69 10.27 -5.61
N THR A 143 -3.20 9.89 -4.45
CA THR A 143 -2.49 10.79 -3.55
C THR A 143 -1.07 10.31 -3.24
N PRO A 144 -0.14 11.21 -2.92
CA PRO A 144 1.21 10.82 -2.52
C PRO A 144 1.23 9.93 -1.27
N MET A 145 0.33 10.13 -0.31
CA MET A 145 0.26 9.39 0.94
C MET A 145 -0.54 8.08 0.84
N GLY A 146 -1.20 7.82 -0.29
CA GLY A 146 -2.06 6.64 -0.46
C GLY A 146 -1.30 5.31 -0.43
N ASN A 147 -0.02 5.32 -0.81
CA ASN A 147 0.85 4.15 -0.71
C ASN A 147 2.33 4.55 -0.61
N PRO A 148 3.21 3.66 -0.11
CA PRO A 148 4.62 3.97 0.11
C PRO A 148 5.39 4.31 -1.17
N GLN A 149 5.10 3.66 -2.31
CA GLN A 149 5.76 3.95 -3.57
C GLN A 149 5.41 5.35 -4.11
N ASN A 150 4.18 5.81 -3.93
CA ASN A 150 3.80 7.16 -4.32
C ASN A 150 4.54 8.21 -3.49
N LEU A 151 4.61 8.00 -2.18
CA LEU A 151 5.31 8.90 -1.28
C LEU A 151 6.79 8.99 -1.66
N PHE A 152 7.42 7.83 -1.92
CA PHE A 152 8.80 7.76 -2.37
C PHE A 152 9.00 8.49 -3.70
N LEU A 153 8.20 8.20 -4.73
CA LEU A 153 8.34 8.84 -6.04
C LEU A 153 8.03 10.33 -5.99
N TYR A 154 7.05 10.74 -5.19
CA TYR A 154 6.70 12.14 -4.97
C TYR A 154 7.89 12.91 -4.43
N ALA A 155 8.52 12.42 -3.36
CA ALA A 155 9.69 13.02 -2.76
C ALA A 155 10.91 12.96 -3.69
N ARG A 156 11.21 11.78 -4.26
CA ARG A 156 12.40 11.54 -5.09
C ARG A 156 12.47 12.43 -6.33
N TYR A 157 11.31 12.69 -6.97
CA TYR A 157 11.23 13.51 -8.18
C TYR A 157 10.79 14.95 -7.93
N ASN A 158 10.62 15.35 -6.66
CA ASN A 158 10.07 16.66 -6.29
C ASN A 158 8.81 17.00 -7.10
N PHE A 159 7.85 16.10 -7.09
CA PHE A 159 6.60 16.33 -7.79
C PHE A 159 5.86 17.53 -7.18
N GLU A 160 5.33 18.40 -8.04
CA GLU A 160 4.29 19.33 -7.61
C GLU A 160 2.98 18.59 -7.43
N ILE A 161 2.24 18.91 -6.36
CA ILE A 161 0.97 18.22 -6.03
C ILE A 161 -0.04 18.29 -7.17
N ILE A 162 -0.13 19.44 -7.85
CA ILE A 162 -1.07 19.62 -8.97
C ILE A 162 -0.69 18.70 -10.14
N THR A 163 0.59 18.59 -10.46
CA THR A 163 1.10 17.69 -11.51
C THR A 163 0.86 16.24 -11.14
N PHE A 164 1.16 15.85 -9.90
CA PHE A 164 0.89 14.51 -9.40
C PHE A 164 -0.59 14.12 -9.54
N LEU A 165 -1.49 14.99 -9.08
CA LEU A 165 -2.93 14.76 -9.18
C LEU A 165 -3.42 14.70 -10.63
N LYS A 166 -2.91 15.55 -11.54
CA LYS A 166 -3.26 15.50 -12.96
C LYS A 166 -2.90 14.16 -13.60
N VAL A 167 -1.73 13.62 -13.26
CA VAL A 167 -1.25 12.34 -13.78
C VAL A 167 -2.08 11.18 -13.24
N THR A 168 -2.45 11.21 -11.95
CA THR A 168 -3.11 10.08 -11.27
C THR A 168 -4.63 10.13 -11.33
N LEU A 169 -5.25 11.29 -11.56
CA LEU A 169 -6.71 11.47 -11.53
C LEU A 169 -7.42 10.62 -12.57
N LEU A 170 -7.01 10.70 -13.83
CA LEU A 170 -7.67 9.95 -14.91
C LEU A 170 -7.60 8.43 -14.70
N PRO A 171 -6.43 7.82 -14.41
CA PRO A 171 -6.35 6.40 -14.08
C PRO A 171 -7.22 6.01 -12.88
N THR A 172 -7.27 6.86 -11.84
CA THR A 172 -8.10 6.62 -10.66
C THR A 172 -9.60 6.68 -11.00
N CYS A 173 -10.01 7.60 -11.85
CA CYS A 173 -11.41 7.68 -12.34
C CYS A 173 -11.76 6.45 -13.20
N LEU A 174 -10.87 6.01 -14.09
CA LEU A 174 -11.07 4.80 -14.89
C LEU A 174 -11.22 3.57 -14.00
N ALA A 175 -10.38 3.47 -12.96
CA ALA A 175 -10.44 2.41 -11.95
C ALA A 175 -11.77 2.42 -11.18
N GLY A 176 -12.22 3.61 -10.75
CA GLY A 176 -13.53 3.80 -10.12
C GLY A 176 -14.68 3.37 -11.03
N GLY A 177 -14.62 3.74 -12.31
CA GLY A 177 -15.58 3.32 -13.34
C GLY A 177 -15.60 1.79 -13.53
N MET A 178 -14.43 1.16 -13.59
CA MET A 178 -14.30 -0.30 -13.66
C MET A 178 -14.97 -0.99 -12.45
N LEU A 179 -14.68 -0.51 -11.23
CA LEU A 179 -15.30 -1.05 -10.01
C LEU A 179 -16.82 -0.83 -10.00
N ALA A 180 -17.30 0.32 -10.48
CA ALA A 180 -18.73 0.58 -10.60
C ALA A 180 -19.40 -0.39 -11.59
N VAL A 181 -18.79 -0.68 -12.73
CA VAL A 181 -19.29 -1.67 -13.69
C VAL A 181 -19.34 -3.06 -13.08
N LEU A 182 -18.31 -3.48 -12.35
CA LEU A 182 -18.30 -4.77 -11.64
C LEU A 182 -19.41 -4.84 -10.59
N LEU A 183 -19.64 -3.77 -9.86
CA LEU A 183 -20.72 -3.65 -8.87
C LEU A 183 -22.11 -3.72 -9.51
N LEU A 184 -22.32 -3.04 -10.63
CA LEU A 184 -23.61 -3.06 -11.35
C LEU A 184 -23.95 -4.45 -11.90
N ARG A 185 -22.93 -5.24 -12.25
CA ARG A 185 -23.09 -6.64 -12.69
C ARG A 185 -23.32 -7.63 -11.55
N GLN A 186 -23.18 -7.20 -10.28
CA GLN A 186 -23.47 -8.04 -9.14
C GLN A 186 -24.98 -8.29 -9.02
N GLN A 187 -25.37 -9.56 -8.85
CA GLN A 187 -26.77 -9.88 -8.52
C GLN A 187 -27.13 -9.24 -7.19
N ASP A 188 -28.24 -8.48 -7.20
CA ASP A 188 -28.73 -7.82 -6.00
C ASP A 188 -29.73 -8.71 -5.28
N ARG A 189 -29.72 -8.66 -3.96
CA ARG A 189 -30.69 -9.30 -3.09
C ARG A 189 -30.88 -8.46 -1.83
N ALA A 190 -32.10 -8.47 -1.30
CA ALA A 190 -32.35 -7.84 -0.02
C ALA A 190 -31.47 -8.48 1.05
N LEU A 191 -30.75 -7.64 1.77
CA LEU A 191 -29.86 -8.05 2.84
C LEU A 191 -29.76 -6.91 3.85
N LYS A 192 -30.15 -7.18 5.09
CA LYS A 192 -29.99 -6.27 6.20
C LYS A 192 -28.98 -6.89 7.17
N VAL A 193 -27.96 -6.15 7.52
CA VAL A 193 -26.93 -6.59 8.46
C VAL A 193 -27.07 -5.75 9.73
N ASP A 194 -27.16 -6.42 10.86
CA ASP A 194 -27.25 -5.78 12.17
C ASP A 194 -25.86 -5.69 12.80
N LEU A 195 -25.13 -4.64 12.39
CA LEU A 195 -23.79 -4.39 12.92
C LEU A 195 -23.88 -3.58 14.22
N ALA A 196 -23.21 -4.06 15.26
CA ALA A 196 -23.08 -3.33 16.50
C ALA A 196 -22.44 -1.96 16.27
N ALA A 197 -23.03 -0.92 16.85
CA ALA A 197 -22.51 0.44 16.73
C ALA A 197 -21.09 0.54 17.29
N VAL A 198 -20.16 1.03 16.50
CA VAL A 198 -18.80 1.30 16.93
C VAL A 198 -18.76 2.63 17.66
N LYS A 199 -18.39 2.61 18.94
CA LYS A 199 -18.16 3.83 19.71
C LYS A 199 -16.75 4.37 19.37
N VAL A 200 -16.69 5.64 18.97
CA VAL A 200 -15.42 6.38 18.88
C VAL A 200 -15.11 6.92 20.26
N GLU A 201 -13.92 6.63 20.74
CA GLU A 201 -13.41 7.28 21.94
C GLU A 201 -13.07 8.74 21.58
N ARG A 202 -14.01 9.64 21.89
CA ARG A 202 -13.81 11.07 21.68
C ARG A 202 -13.02 11.64 22.85
N GLY A 203 -11.79 12.08 22.56
CA GLY A 203 -10.95 12.77 23.52
C GLY A 203 -10.18 13.91 22.80
N TRP A 204 -9.50 14.75 23.57
CA TRP A 204 -8.64 15.81 23.05
C TRP A 204 -7.52 15.25 22.16
N ASP A 205 -7.10 14.02 22.38
CA ASP A 205 -6.12 13.27 21.64
C ASP A 205 -6.52 13.03 20.18
N LEU A 206 -7.81 12.91 19.88
CA LEU A 206 -8.30 12.83 18.50
C LEU A 206 -8.01 14.13 17.73
N GLY A 207 -8.21 15.28 18.39
CA GLY A 207 -7.87 16.59 17.79
C GLY A 207 -6.38 16.73 17.52
N VAL A 208 -5.54 16.25 18.46
CA VAL A 208 -4.07 16.23 18.26
C VAL A 208 -3.67 15.31 17.12
N LEU A 209 -4.22 14.09 17.03
CA LEU A 209 -3.93 13.17 15.93
C LEU A 209 -4.38 13.74 14.57
N ALA A 210 -5.52 14.42 14.51
CA ALA A 210 -5.98 15.09 13.29
C ALA A 210 -5.03 16.24 12.89
N LEU A 211 -4.57 17.04 13.86
CA LEU A 211 -3.58 18.09 13.61
C LEU A 211 -2.25 17.50 13.11
N LEU A 212 -1.75 16.46 13.77
CA LEU A 212 -0.53 15.77 13.34
C LEU A 212 -0.68 15.19 11.92
N PHE A 213 -1.86 14.66 11.58
CA PHE A 213 -2.13 14.19 10.23
C PHE A 213 -2.04 15.34 9.21
N LEU A 214 -2.64 16.49 9.50
CA LEU A 214 -2.53 17.67 8.64
C LEU A 214 -1.07 18.16 8.51
N MET A 215 -0.29 18.11 9.59
CA MET A 215 1.15 18.43 9.55
C MET A 215 1.92 17.41 8.70
N CYS A 216 1.62 16.11 8.78
CA CYS A 216 2.19 15.10 7.88
C CYS A 216 1.88 15.43 6.41
N VAL A 217 0.62 15.78 6.10
CA VAL A 217 0.21 16.19 4.76
C VAL A 217 0.96 17.44 4.29
N ALA A 218 1.11 18.44 5.15
CA ALA A 218 1.88 19.66 4.85
C ALA A 218 3.37 19.34 4.59
N ALA A 219 3.95 18.41 5.34
CA ALA A 219 5.33 17.99 5.13
C ALA A 219 5.51 17.17 3.84
N VAL A 220 4.53 16.32 3.48
CA VAL A 220 4.51 15.64 2.17
C VAL A 220 4.53 16.67 1.03
N PHE A 221 3.82 17.79 1.16
CA PHE A 221 3.79 18.86 0.16
C PHE A 221 4.97 19.83 0.25
N HIS A 222 5.99 19.50 1.05
CA HIS A 222 7.17 20.35 1.29
C HIS A 222 6.87 21.72 1.94
N TRP A 223 5.70 21.89 2.58
CA TRP A 223 5.33 23.11 3.29
C TRP A 223 5.80 23.12 4.74
N PHE A 224 6.28 21.97 5.23
CA PHE A 224 6.69 21.79 6.61
C PHE A 224 7.96 20.92 6.67
N ASP A 225 8.91 21.29 7.55
CA ASP A 225 10.17 20.54 7.69
C ASP A 225 9.94 19.17 8.31
N HIS A 226 10.53 18.14 7.71
CA HIS A 226 10.33 16.74 8.11
C HIS A 226 11.00 16.40 9.45
N TRP A 227 12.14 17.03 9.81
CA TRP A 227 12.78 16.79 11.11
C TRP A 227 11.96 17.41 12.24
N LEU A 228 11.43 18.61 12.01
CA LEU A 228 10.52 19.25 12.96
C LEU A 228 9.23 18.42 13.13
N LEU A 229 8.68 17.89 12.03
CA LEU A 229 7.56 16.96 12.06
C LEU A 229 7.88 15.74 12.93
N LEU A 230 9.06 15.12 12.76
CA LEU A 230 9.50 13.97 13.54
C LEU A 230 9.48 14.27 15.04
N VAL A 231 10.13 15.38 15.45
CA VAL A 231 10.20 15.77 16.87
C VAL A 231 8.81 15.99 17.44
N ILE A 232 7.95 16.74 16.75
CA ILE A 232 6.58 17.03 17.20
C ILE A 232 5.77 15.74 17.30
N THR A 233 5.81 14.88 16.25
CA THR A 233 5.03 13.64 16.22
C THR A 233 5.48 12.68 17.31
N VAL A 234 6.79 12.44 17.46
CA VAL A 234 7.33 11.56 18.50
C VAL A 234 6.97 12.08 19.90
N THR A 235 7.16 13.37 20.16
CA THR A 235 6.83 13.96 21.46
C THR A 235 5.33 13.86 21.77
N ALA A 236 4.48 14.17 20.80
CA ALA A 236 3.02 14.04 20.96
C ALA A 236 2.62 12.60 21.25
N VAL A 237 3.14 11.62 20.49
CA VAL A 237 2.82 10.20 20.67
C VAL A 237 3.35 9.66 22.00
N LEU A 238 4.52 10.10 22.47
CA LEU A 238 5.04 9.75 23.81
C LEU A 238 4.09 10.18 24.95
N VAL A 239 3.41 11.31 24.76
CA VAL A 239 2.45 11.83 25.72
C VAL A 239 1.07 11.16 25.56
N LEU A 240 0.62 10.98 24.31
CA LEU A 240 -0.70 10.43 24.03
C LEU A 240 -0.78 8.92 24.29
N ASP A 241 0.12 8.16 23.68
CA ASP A 241 0.06 6.70 23.71
C ASP A 241 1.36 6.06 23.21
N ARG A 242 2.23 5.71 24.14
CA ARG A 242 3.50 5.01 23.83
C ARG A 242 3.32 3.65 23.14
N GLY A 243 2.14 3.05 23.25
CA GLY A 243 1.84 1.77 22.61
C GLY A 243 1.82 1.85 21.08
N LEU A 244 1.66 3.05 20.50
CA LEU A 244 1.68 3.26 19.05
C LEU A 244 3.03 2.94 18.42
N PHE A 245 4.14 3.14 19.13
CA PHE A 245 5.46 2.75 18.64
C PHE A 245 5.60 1.27 18.34
N ARG A 246 4.84 0.41 19.03
CA ARG A 246 4.84 -1.04 18.79
C ARG A 246 3.99 -1.46 17.60
N GLN A 247 3.17 -0.55 17.05
CA GLN A 247 2.28 -0.80 15.93
C GLN A 247 2.90 -0.39 14.58
N ILE A 248 4.07 0.25 14.62
CA ILE A 248 4.80 0.66 13.41
C ILE A 248 5.31 -0.58 12.70
N ASP A 249 5.19 -0.58 11.38
CA ASP A 249 5.83 -1.55 10.51
C ASP A 249 7.31 -1.19 10.31
N TYR A 250 8.14 -1.59 11.29
CA TYR A 250 9.59 -1.41 11.17
C TYR A 250 10.19 -2.25 10.05
N SER A 251 9.56 -3.37 9.68
CA SER A 251 10.01 -4.20 8.56
C SER A 251 9.98 -3.40 7.26
N LEU A 252 8.94 -2.61 7.04
CA LEU A 252 8.85 -1.73 5.87
C LEU A 252 9.95 -0.67 5.87
N LEU A 253 10.21 0.00 7.00
CA LEU A 253 11.25 1.05 7.10
C LEU A 253 12.65 0.47 6.84
N ILE A 254 12.97 -0.68 7.44
CA ILE A 254 14.26 -1.36 7.23
C ILE A 254 14.38 -1.83 5.76
N THR A 255 13.29 -2.30 5.17
CA THR A 255 13.24 -2.67 3.74
C THR A 255 13.60 -1.49 2.85
N PHE A 256 13.03 -0.30 3.11
CA PHE A 256 13.41 0.93 2.40
C PHE A 256 14.89 1.26 2.57
N GLY A 257 15.41 1.23 3.81
CA GLY A 257 16.83 1.45 4.07
C GLY A 257 17.74 0.47 3.33
N GLY A 258 17.38 -0.82 3.34
CA GLY A 258 18.09 -1.86 2.59
C GLY A 258 18.08 -1.61 1.08
N PHE A 259 16.93 -1.24 0.51
CA PHE A 259 16.85 -0.91 -0.91
C PHE A 259 17.61 0.38 -1.26
N PHE A 260 17.60 1.40 -0.41
CA PHE A 260 18.40 2.60 -0.63
C PHE A 260 19.89 2.28 -0.73
N ILE A 261 20.42 1.46 0.17
CA ILE A 261 21.81 1.01 0.16
C ILE A 261 22.09 0.17 -1.10
N PHE A 262 21.26 -0.82 -1.38
CA PHE A 262 21.39 -1.69 -2.55
C PHE A 262 21.43 -0.88 -3.85
N ILE A 263 20.46 0.01 -4.05
CA ILE A 263 20.33 0.83 -5.25
C ILE A 263 21.50 1.82 -5.34
N GLY A 264 21.87 2.47 -4.23
CA GLY A 264 23.01 3.38 -4.20
C GLY A 264 24.32 2.70 -4.60
N ASN A 265 24.55 1.46 -4.12
CA ASN A 265 25.68 0.65 -4.55
C ASN A 265 25.57 0.28 -6.04
N LEU A 266 24.37 -0.08 -6.48
CA LEU A 266 24.11 -0.52 -7.86
C LEU A 266 24.38 0.57 -8.90
N THR A 267 24.08 1.83 -8.57
CA THR A 267 24.34 2.98 -9.47
C THR A 267 25.83 3.24 -9.75
N GLN A 268 26.75 2.60 -9.03
CA GLN A 268 28.17 2.70 -9.28
C GLN A 268 28.67 1.79 -10.44
N PHE A 269 27.81 0.91 -10.96
CA PHE A 269 28.19 -0.03 -12.01
C PHE A 269 27.74 0.43 -13.40
N ASP A 270 28.68 0.70 -14.30
CA ASP A 270 28.42 1.23 -15.66
C ASP A 270 27.58 0.31 -16.55
N PHE A 271 27.62 -1.03 -16.35
CA PHE A 271 26.85 -1.96 -17.19
C PHE A 271 25.33 -1.72 -17.08
N LEU A 272 24.86 -1.11 -16.02
CA LEU A 272 23.44 -0.78 -15.84
C LEU A 272 22.96 0.37 -16.74
N ASN A 273 23.88 1.18 -17.26
CA ASN A 273 23.55 2.19 -18.25
C ASN A 273 22.96 1.56 -19.52
N ILE A 274 23.40 0.37 -19.90
CA ILE A 274 22.87 -0.37 -21.05
C ILE A 274 21.40 -0.76 -20.80
N ILE A 275 21.08 -1.25 -19.63
CA ILE A 275 19.70 -1.61 -19.23
C ILE A 275 18.82 -0.35 -19.19
N ARG A 276 19.34 0.74 -18.61
CA ARG A 276 18.66 2.02 -18.57
C ARG A 276 18.29 2.49 -19.98
N ASP A 277 19.27 2.54 -20.88
CA ASP A 277 19.08 3.11 -22.22
C ASP A 277 18.18 2.22 -23.09
N SER A 278 18.21 0.90 -22.88
CA SER A 278 17.37 -0.04 -23.63
C SER A 278 15.91 -0.08 -23.18
N PHE A 279 15.64 0.02 -21.87
CA PHE A 279 14.30 -0.21 -21.31
C PHE A 279 13.69 1.02 -20.65
N LEU A 280 14.48 1.95 -20.13
CA LEU A 280 14.03 3.06 -19.30
C LEU A 280 14.24 4.44 -19.94
N GLY A 281 14.76 4.49 -21.18
CA GLY A 281 15.01 5.74 -21.92
C GLY A 281 13.72 6.40 -22.43
N SER A 282 12.64 5.65 -22.60
CA SER A 282 11.35 6.17 -23.08
C SER A 282 10.25 6.06 -22.04
N ALA A 283 9.20 6.90 -22.19
CA ALA A 283 8.02 6.82 -21.32
C ALA A 283 7.33 5.46 -21.41
N ALA A 284 7.16 4.92 -22.64
CA ALA A 284 6.58 3.60 -22.86
C ALA A 284 7.42 2.50 -22.18
N GLY A 285 8.74 2.48 -22.42
CA GLY A 285 9.64 1.51 -21.82
C GLY A 285 9.60 1.55 -20.29
N THR A 286 9.63 2.74 -19.69
CA THR A 286 9.54 2.94 -18.25
C THR A 286 8.19 2.46 -17.69
N TYR A 287 7.08 2.79 -18.36
CA TYR A 287 5.74 2.38 -17.95
C TYR A 287 5.60 0.85 -17.91
N PHE A 288 5.93 0.18 -19.02
CA PHE A 288 5.84 -1.28 -19.09
C PHE A 288 6.84 -1.98 -18.17
N SER A 289 8.05 -1.44 -18.02
CA SER A 289 9.04 -1.95 -17.04
C SER A 289 8.52 -1.84 -15.61
N GLY A 290 7.84 -0.74 -15.26
CA GLY A 290 7.21 -0.56 -13.95
C GLY A 290 6.13 -1.61 -13.68
N ILE A 291 5.27 -1.88 -14.67
CA ILE A 291 4.25 -2.92 -14.58
C ILE A 291 4.90 -4.31 -14.42
N ALA A 292 5.84 -4.64 -15.30
CA ALA A 292 6.48 -5.96 -15.30
C ALA A 292 7.27 -6.21 -14.02
N ALA A 293 8.14 -5.29 -13.61
CA ALA A 293 8.93 -5.42 -12.39
C ALA A 293 8.05 -5.63 -11.15
N SER A 294 6.92 -4.92 -11.06
CA SER A 294 5.98 -5.06 -9.95
C SER A 294 5.46 -6.49 -9.79
N GLN A 295 5.32 -7.25 -10.89
CA GLN A 295 4.82 -8.63 -10.83
C GLN A 295 5.77 -9.60 -10.12
N PHE A 296 7.06 -9.28 -10.08
CA PHE A 296 8.10 -10.16 -9.52
C PHE A 296 8.63 -9.69 -8.17
N ILE A 297 8.84 -8.38 -8.00
CA ILE A 297 9.49 -7.81 -6.81
C ILE A 297 8.57 -6.91 -5.98
N SER A 298 7.28 -6.81 -6.33
CA SER A 298 6.30 -5.88 -5.76
C SER A 298 6.51 -4.41 -6.21
N ASN A 299 5.42 -3.64 -6.21
CA ASN A 299 5.38 -2.26 -6.73
C ASN A 299 6.31 -1.29 -5.97
N VAL A 300 6.47 -1.45 -4.65
CA VAL A 300 7.35 -0.57 -3.86
C VAL A 300 8.83 -0.77 -4.21
N PRO A 301 9.39 -1.99 -4.15
CA PRO A 301 10.76 -2.22 -4.62
C PRO A 301 10.96 -1.88 -6.09
N ALA A 302 9.96 -2.15 -6.95
CA ALA A 302 10.03 -1.80 -8.37
C ALA A 302 10.15 -0.28 -8.57
N ALA A 303 9.35 0.51 -7.83
CA ALA A 303 9.44 1.97 -7.86
C ALA A 303 10.82 2.46 -7.45
N MET A 304 11.36 1.93 -6.34
CA MET A 304 12.67 2.33 -5.83
C MET A 304 13.79 1.97 -6.80
N LEU A 305 13.78 0.73 -7.32
CA LEU A 305 14.80 0.27 -8.25
C LEU A 305 14.81 1.07 -9.55
N LEU A 306 13.65 1.21 -10.19
CA LEU A 306 13.56 1.85 -11.49
C LEU A 306 13.78 3.37 -11.43
N ALA A 307 13.40 4.03 -10.31
CA ALA A 307 13.59 5.47 -10.13
C ALA A 307 15.07 5.90 -10.13
N ALA A 308 16.00 4.98 -9.87
CA ALA A 308 17.43 5.27 -9.95
C ALA A 308 17.94 5.40 -11.40
N PHE A 309 17.21 4.83 -12.37
CA PHE A 309 17.68 4.68 -13.75
C PHE A 309 16.82 5.42 -14.79
N THR A 310 15.73 6.09 -14.39
CA THR A 310 14.88 6.81 -15.34
C THR A 310 14.58 8.23 -14.87
N GLN A 311 14.35 9.13 -15.81
CA GLN A 311 13.80 10.47 -15.58
C GLN A 311 12.32 10.56 -15.97
N GLN A 312 11.74 9.47 -16.47
CA GLN A 312 10.36 9.38 -16.93
C GLN A 312 9.42 9.19 -15.71
N LYS A 313 9.39 10.22 -14.82
CA LYS A 313 8.74 10.15 -13.50
C LYS A 313 7.24 9.83 -13.56
N GLU A 314 6.52 10.39 -14.53
CA GLU A 314 5.08 10.18 -14.70
C GLU A 314 4.77 8.75 -15.19
N ALA A 315 5.55 8.27 -16.16
CA ALA A 315 5.42 6.92 -16.68
C ALA A 315 5.76 5.87 -15.60
N LEU A 316 6.80 6.11 -14.80
CA LEU A 316 7.14 5.23 -13.68
C LEU A 316 6.04 5.21 -12.64
N LEU A 317 5.53 6.39 -12.22
CA LEU A 317 4.45 6.52 -11.27
C LEU A 317 3.22 5.71 -11.70
N LEU A 318 2.80 5.86 -12.95
CA LEU A 318 1.67 5.14 -13.52
C LEU A 318 1.96 3.64 -13.62
N GLY A 319 3.14 3.27 -14.11
CA GLY A 319 3.54 1.88 -14.31
C GLY A 319 3.52 1.07 -13.01
N VAL A 320 4.11 1.58 -11.92
CA VAL A 320 4.16 0.84 -10.65
C VAL A 320 2.83 0.83 -9.90
N ASN A 321 1.97 1.84 -10.09
CA ASN A 321 0.64 1.85 -9.50
C ASN A 321 -0.29 0.84 -10.18
N ILE A 322 -0.32 0.83 -11.51
CA ILE A 322 -1.10 -0.16 -12.28
C ILE A 322 -0.47 -1.54 -12.13
N GLY A 323 0.86 -1.61 -12.08
CA GLY A 323 1.62 -2.83 -11.81
C GLY A 323 1.36 -3.45 -10.43
N GLY A 324 0.77 -2.71 -9.48
CA GLY A 324 0.26 -3.25 -8.22
C GLY A 324 -0.93 -4.20 -8.38
N LEU A 325 -1.55 -4.24 -9.56
CA LEU A 325 -2.47 -5.28 -10.00
C LEU A 325 -1.70 -6.48 -10.56
N GLY A 326 -2.37 -7.62 -10.71
CA GLY A 326 -1.82 -8.82 -11.34
C GLY A 326 -1.54 -9.92 -10.33
N THR A 327 -0.27 -10.26 -10.10
CA THR A 327 0.10 -11.32 -9.17
C THR A 327 -0.15 -10.93 -7.71
N LEU A 328 -0.23 -11.93 -6.83
CA LEU A 328 -0.38 -11.67 -5.40
C LEU A 328 0.83 -10.89 -4.83
N ILE A 329 2.01 -11.09 -5.40
CA ILE A 329 3.27 -10.45 -4.99
C ILE A 329 3.32 -9.00 -5.46
N ALA A 330 2.58 -8.64 -6.50
CA ALA A 330 2.63 -7.31 -7.11
C ALA A 330 2.33 -6.17 -6.13
N SER A 331 1.57 -6.43 -5.06
CA SER A 331 1.28 -5.47 -3.99
C SER A 331 1.18 -6.15 -2.63
N MET A 332 1.79 -5.56 -1.59
CA MET A 332 1.64 -6.03 -0.21
C MET A 332 0.19 -6.00 0.25
N ALA A 333 -0.59 -5.02 -0.17
CA ALA A 333 -2.03 -4.94 0.08
C ALA A 333 -2.78 -6.20 -0.39
N SER A 334 -2.39 -6.76 -1.54
CA SER A 334 -2.94 -8.02 -2.05
C SER A 334 -2.60 -9.21 -1.15
N VAL A 335 -1.38 -9.27 -0.63
CA VAL A 335 -0.96 -10.31 0.33
C VAL A 335 -1.73 -10.20 1.64
N ILE A 336 -1.98 -8.98 2.12
CA ILE A 336 -2.74 -8.73 3.37
C ILE A 336 -4.17 -9.26 3.23
N SER A 337 -4.89 -8.86 2.19
CA SER A 337 -6.27 -9.31 1.97
C SER A 337 -6.36 -10.82 1.78
N TYR A 338 -5.42 -11.41 1.05
CA TYR A 338 -5.30 -12.86 0.89
C TYR A 338 -5.10 -13.58 2.23
N LYS A 339 -4.18 -13.11 3.08
CA LYS A 339 -3.90 -13.72 4.39
C LYS A 339 -5.14 -13.68 5.28
N LEU A 340 -5.84 -12.54 5.34
CA LEU A 340 -7.07 -12.38 6.12
C LEU A 340 -8.18 -13.31 5.63
N PHE A 341 -8.33 -13.45 4.30
CA PHE A 341 -9.30 -14.39 3.72
C PHE A 341 -8.92 -15.84 3.98
N ALA A 342 -7.66 -16.21 3.76
CA ALA A 342 -7.17 -17.59 3.92
C ALA A 342 -7.29 -18.09 5.37
N GLU A 343 -7.09 -17.22 6.36
CA GLU A 343 -7.31 -17.52 7.77
C GLU A 343 -8.78 -17.77 8.08
N ALA A 344 -9.68 -16.99 7.48
CA ALA A 344 -11.13 -17.11 7.72
C ALA A 344 -11.78 -18.28 6.95
N TYR A 345 -11.31 -18.58 5.74
CA TYR A 345 -11.87 -19.57 4.81
C TYR A 345 -10.79 -20.46 4.17
N PRO A 346 -10.05 -21.28 4.93
CA PRO A 346 -8.91 -22.05 4.41
C PRO A 346 -9.30 -23.03 3.29
N ALA A 347 -10.53 -23.58 3.30
CA ALA A 347 -11.00 -24.48 2.26
C ALA A 347 -11.26 -23.79 0.90
N GLN A 348 -11.42 -22.46 0.87
CA GLN A 348 -11.77 -21.71 -0.35
C GLN A 348 -10.56 -20.98 -0.97
N VAL A 349 -9.37 -21.15 -0.43
CA VAL A 349 -8.14 -20.44 -0.85
C VAL A 349 -7.85 -20.58 -2.33
N ARG A 350 -7.96 -21.81 -2.88
CA ARG A 350 -7.71 -22.05 -4.31
C ARG A 350 -8.70 -21.29 -5.20
N HIS A 351 -9.97 -21.29 -4.84
CA HIS A 351 -11.00 -20.56 -5.56
C HIS A 351 -10.77 -19.05 -5.50
N TYR A 352 -10.44 -18.54 -4.32
CA TYR A 352 -10.08 -17.12 -4.12
C TYR A 352 -8.91 -16.71 -5.02
N LEU A 353 -7.82 -17.48 -5.06
CA LEU A 353 -6.66 -17.17 -5.89
C LEU A 353 -6.98 -17.12 -7.38
N LEU A 354 -7.80 -18.06 -7.88
CA LEU A 354 -8.23 -18.03 -9.28
C LEU A 354 -9.08 -16.80 -9.61
N LEU A 355 -10.04 -16.47 -8.74
CA LEU A 355 -10.84 -15.26 -8.88
C LEU A 355 -9.99 -13.98 -8.75
N PHE A 356 -9.04 -13.98 -7.83
CA PHE A 356 -8.11 -12.88 -7.65
C PHE A 356 -7.34 -12.60 -8.94
N LEU A 357 -6.71 -13.63 -9.52
CA LEU A 357 -5.99 -13.51 -10.79
C LEU A 357 -6.92 -13.04 -11.92
N TYR A 358 -8.14 -13.57 -12.00
CA TYR A 358 -9.11 -13.20 -13.00
C TYR A 358 -9.48 -11.70 -12.94
N TYR A 359 -9.85 -11.19 -11.76
CA TYR A 359 -10.22 -9.76 -11.63
C TYR A 359 -9.04 -8.83 -11.80
N ASN A 360 -7.83 -9.21 -11.34
CA ASN A 360 -6.62 -8.45 -11.57
C ASN A 360 -6.23 -8.44 -13.06
N ALA A 361 -6.38 -9.56 -13.77
CA ALA A 361 -6.15 -9.60 -15.22
C ALA A 361 -7.13 -8.70 -15.99
N ILE A 362 -8.40 -8.65 -15.60
CA ILE A 362 -9.37 -7.70 -16.16
C ILE A 362 -8.89 -6.25 -15.91
N GLY A 363 -8.45 -5.95 -14.68
CA GLY A 363 -7.93 -4.63 -14.33
C GLY A 363 -6.74 -4.24 -15.20
N LEU A 364 -5.76 -5.13 -15.34
CA LEU A 364 -4.59 -4.88 -16.21
C LEU A 364 -5.00 -4.73 -17.67
N PHE A 365 -5.85 -5.62 -18.20
CA PHE A 365 -6.30 -5.56 -19.58
C PHE A 365 -7.03 -4.26 -19.93
N LEU A 366 -7.78 -3.70 -19.00
CA LEU A 366 -8.50 -2.44 -19.19
C LEU A 366 -7.60 -1.21 -18.94
N LEU A 367 -6.85 -1.20 -17.83
CA LEU A 367 -6.13 0.01 -17.41
C LEU A 367 -4.80 0.20 -18.14
N VAL A 368 -4.07 -0.88 -18.44
CA VAL A 368 -2.75 -0.75 -19.09
C VAL A 368 -2.85 -0.05 -20.44
N PRO A 369 -3.68 -0.49 -21.41
CA PRO A 369 -3.78 0.19 -22.68
C PRO A 369 -4.46 1.56 -22.54
N SER A 370 -5.51 1.69 -21.72
CA SER A 370 -6.23 2.96 -21.57
C SER A 370 -5.32 4.07 -21.05
N VAL A 371 -4.51 3.78 -20.03
CA VAL A 371 -3.58 4.77 -19.46
C VAL A 371 -2.42 5.06 -20.41
N TYR A 372 -1.89 4.04 -21.08
CA TYR A 372 -0.84 4.24 -22.07
C TYR A 372 -1.28 5.19 -23.19
N PHE A 373 -2.42 4.91 -23.83
CA PHE A 373 -2.89 5.71 -24.96
C PHE A 373 -3.44 7.09 -24.58
N LEU A 374 -3.96 7.26 -23.38
CA LEU A 374 -4.54 8.53 -22.96
C LEU A 374 -3.56 9.50 -22.31
N LEU A 375 -2.46 9.03 -21.77
CA LEU A 375 -1.54 9.85 -20.97
C LEU A 375 -0.07 9.78 -21.42
N LEU A 376 0.36 8.74 -22.13
CA LEU A 376 1.77 8.53 -22.47
C LEU A 376 2.06 8.47 -23.96
N TYR A 377 1.06 8.22 -24.80
CA TYR A 377 1.13 8.24 -26.27
C TYR A 377 0.63 9.56 -26.83
#